data_3bd24febb0544bc81e8dc3387582a05f
#
_entry.id   3bd24febb0544bc81e8dc3387582a05f
#
_cell.length_a   1.000
_cell.length_b   1.000
_cell.length_c   1.000
_cell.angle_alpha   90.00
_cell.angle_beta   90.00
_cell.angle_gamma   90.00
#
_symmetry.space_group_name_H-M   'P 1'
#
loop_
_entity.id
_entity.type
_entity.pdbx_description
1 polymer ?
#
loop_
_entity_poly.entity_id
_entity_poly.type
_entity_poly.pdbx_seq_one_letter_code
_entity_poly.pdbx_strand_id
1 'polypeptide(L)'
;NGQVAAYSQDSTEFEMQVIIYNGQTGFIAKRFTVKSNTNGQPVTISSGGDYAVNGASTDVTFAKAFDGYIGLASMKDPETGRYYALVQFLTSDNQVTNKDGHYKLGLLFKSKEAGQRIDAYGDAQFVYFDNYDIKKFDKGSRNGSISDMACAKNVISVGSYNVRKHWPCLDGWVYGYNVKNGIDEYPDGEATRFSSYGTIADGRSLPNICAPGAAAIISSYNGYFVDDPANGVTDAGLQGKLKKGNKTYYWAQTLGTSMATPVVAGSIALWLQANPKLKYEDVFRIIQKTAVKDDKVLHTGDPVQWGAGKFNAYDGLKEVLREMAAGIDGVKTVAEKTEPLITMTGERSFRVFLAGAKQFGLRVYTVSGQLVHAQQCVGDEADVNAASWGKGVYLVQVAGGVSKRIIIY
;
A
#
# COMPACT_ATOMS: atom_id res chain seq x y z
N ASN A 1 -14.87 -0.44 -19.25
CA ASN A 1 -15.44 0.86 -18.88
C ASN A 1 -14.38 1.64 -18.10
N GLY A 2 -14.08 2.83 -18.50
CA GLY A 2 -13.12 3.71 -17.84
C GLY A 2 -13.74 5.08 -17.56
N GLN A 3 -13.15 5.78 -16.59
CA GLN A 3 -13.62 7.09 -16.18
C GLN A 3 -12.44 8.01 -15.91
N VAL A 4 -12.60 9.28 -16.27
CA VAL A 4 -11.70 10.37 -15.85
C VAL A 4 -12.53 11.46 -15.20
N ALA A 5 -12.13 11.88 -14.02
CA ALA A 5 -12.69 13.01 -13.31
C ALA A 5 -11.65 14.14 -13.23
N ALA A 6 -12.03 15.35 -13.62
CA ALA A 6 -11.19 16.53 -13.54
C ALA A 6 -11.81 17.56 -12.61
N TYR A 7 -10.99 18.16 -11.75
CA TYR A 7 -11.43 19.11 -10.72
C TYR A 7 -10.65 20.41 -10.83
N SER A 8 -11.33 21.53 -10.74
CA SER A 8 -10.73 22.81 -10.42
C SER A 8 -10.31 22.82 -8.94
N GLN A 9 -9.13 23.32 -8.62
CA GLN A 9 -8.70 23.46 -7.21
C GLN A 9 -9.34 24.67 -6.51
N ASP A 10 -9.97 25.55 -7.27
CA ASP A 10 -10.74 26.69 -6.81
C ASP A 10 -12.20 26.62 -7.32
N SER A 11 -12.96 27.67 -7.12
CA SER A 11 -14.34 27.76 -7.60
C SER A 11 -14.45 28.26 -9.03
N THR A 12 -13.35 28.36 -9.75
CA THR A 12 -13.32 28.89 -11.13
C THR A 12 -13.65 27.77 -12.13
N GLU A 13 -14.51 28.08 -13.06
CA GLU A 13 -14.86 27.17 -14.16
C GLU A 13 -13.66 26.89 -15.06
N PHE A 14 -13.67 25.75 -15.71
CA PHE A 14 -12.73 25.38 -16.76
C PHE A 14 -13.47 24.69 -17.92
N GLU A 15 -12.82 24.65 -19.06
CA GLU A 15 -13.29 23.91 -20.23
C GLU A 15 -12.51 22.60 -20.37
N MET A 16 -13.20 21.50 -20.57
CA MET A 16 -12.62 20.21 -20.92
C MET A 16 -13.01 19.83 -22.34
N GLN A 17 -12.07 19.31 -23.09
CA GLN A 17 -12.28 18.78 -24.42
C GLN A 17 -11.80 17.34 -24.47
N VAL A 18 -12.60 16.44 -25.00
CA VAL A 18 -12.14 15.15 -25.49
C VAL A 18 -11.70 15.34 -26.94
N ILE A 19 -10.52 14.87 -27.26
CA ILE A 19 -9.97 14.97 -28.60
C ILE A 19 -9.65 13.59 -29.16
N ILE A 20 -9.79 13.48 -30.49
CA ILE A 20 -9.25 12.38 -31.25
C ILE A 20 -8.03 12.92 -31.99
N TYR A 21 -6.88 12.32 -31.78
CA TYR A 21 -5.65 12.74 -32.44
C TYR A 21 -4.90 11.56 -33.03
N ASN A 22 -4.17 11.84 -34.09
CA ASN A 22 -3.28 10.86 -34.71
C ASN A 22 -2.00 10.76 -33.84
N GLY A 23 -1.74 9.59 -33.26
CA GLY A 23 -0.57 9.36 -32.40
C GLY A 23 0.77 9.45 -33.08
N GLN A 24 0.82 9.31 -34.43
CA GLN A 24 2.06 9.45 -35.18
C GLN A 24 2.39 10.91 -35.52
N THR A 25 1.39 11.71 -35.87
CA THR A 25 1.57 13.10 -36.31
C THR A 25 1.25 14.12 -35.22
N GLY A 26 0.51 13.73 -34.18
CA GLY A 26 -0.02 14.63 -33.17
C GLY A 26 -1.13 15.55 -33.68
N PHE A 27 -1.65 15.29 -34.87
CA PHE A 27 -2.74 16.09 -35.46
C PHE A 27 -4.06 15.79 -34.75
N ILE A 28 -4.78 16.85 -34.33
CA ILE A 28 -6.10 16.74 -33.72
C ILE A 28 -7.15 16.64 -34.81
N ALA A 29 -7.72 15.44 -34.97
CA ALA A 29 -8.73 15.18 -36.01
C ALA A 29 -10.13 15.65 -35.59
N LYS A 30 -10.46 15.58 -34.31
CA LYS A 30 -11.79 15.96 -33.80
C LYS A 30 -11.70 16.48 -32.37
N ARG A 31 -12.62 17.39 -32.01
CA ARG A 31 -12.76 17.95 -30.67
C ARG A 31 -14.21 17.89 -30.22
N PHE A 32 -14.44 17.42 -28.99
CA PHE A 32 -15.71 17.48 -28.33
C PHE A 32 -15.57 18.32 -27.06
N THR A 33 -16.23 19.45 -27.01
CA THR A 33 -16.14 20.39 -25.90
C THR A 33 -17.27 20.13 -24.91
N VAL A 34 -16.89 19.93 -23.65
CA VAL A 34 -17.84 19.97 -22.55
C VAL A 34 -17.96 21.43 -22.10
N LYS A 35 -19.11 22.01 -22.31
CA LYS A 35 -19.40 23.33 -21.75
C LYS A 35 -19.50 23.21 -20.23
N SER A 36 -18.89 24.15 -19.52
CA SER A 36 -19.01 24.22 -18.06
C SER A 36 -20.49 24.24 -17.67
N ASN A 37 -20.80 23.40 -16.70
CA ASN A 37 -22.09 23.29 -16.06
C ASN A 37 -23.23 22.71 -16.95
N THR A 38 -23.18 21.42 -17.21
CA THR A 38 -24.31 20.64 -17.74
C THR A 38 -25.32 20.26 -16.65
N ASN A 39 -25.19 20.79 -15.43
CA ASN A 39 -25.95 20.41 -14.24
C ASN A 39 -25.93 18.89 -13.96
N GLY A 40 -24.82 18.25 -14.25
CA GLY A 40 -24.63 16.80 -14.07
C GLY A 40 -25.31 15.93 -15.13
N GLN A 41 -26.01 16.52 -16.11
CA GLN A 41 -26.61 15.75 -17.20
C GLN A 41 -25.52 15.34 -18.20
N PRO A 42 -25.37 14.03 -18.48
CA PRO A 42 -24.36 13.58 -19.42
C PRO A 42 -24.76 13.93 -20.85
N VAL A 43 -23.76 14.34 -21.61
CA VAL A 43 -23.83 14.41 -23.07
C VAL A 43 -23.16 13.15 -23.60
N THR A 44 -23.89 12.32 -24.33
CA THR A 44 -23.40 11.05 -24.84
C THR A 44 -23.00 11.18 -26.30
N ILE A 45 -21.80 10.69 -26.64
CA ILE A 45 -21.27 10.60 -27.98
C ILE A 45 -21.08 9.12 -28.31
N SER A 46 -21.66 8.65 -29.42
CA SER A 46 -21.50 7.26 -29.84
C SER A 46 -20.61 7.16 -31.09
N SER A 47 -19.88 6.06 -31.21
CA SER A 47 -19.01 5.79 -32.35
C SER A 47 -19.79 5.40 -33.61
N GLY A 48 -20.97 4.85 -33.46
CA GLY A 48 -21.80 4.33 -34.56
C GLY A 48 -22.99 5.19 -34.95
N GLY A 49 -23.16 6.39 -34.38
CA GLY A 49 -24.35 7.20 -34.59
C GLY A 49 -24.09 8.70 -34.62
N ASP A 50 -25.19 9.40 -34.75
CA ASP A 50 -25.20 10.85 -34.71
C ASP A 50 -24.84 11.36 -33.31
N TYR A 51 -24.02 12.38 -33.25
CA TYR A 51 -23.67 13.01 -31.98
C TYR A 51 -24.93 13.65 -31.37
N ALA A 52 -25.29 13.22 -30.19
CA ALA A 52 -26.45 13.77 -29.48
C ALA A 52 -26.33 15.26 -29.14
N VAL A 53 -25.19 15.89 -29.37
CA VAL A 53 -24.89 17.26 -28.94
C VAL A 53 -25.21 18.32 -29.97
N ASN A 54 -25.47 18.04 -31.22
CA ASN A 54 -25.89 19.06 -32.22
C ASN A 54 -26.20 18.44 -33.60
N GLY A 55 -26.87 17.32 -33.66
CA GLY A 55 -27.29 16.79 -34.94
C GLY A 55 -26.12 16.37 -35.84
N ALA A 56 -25.86 15.13 -35.77
CA ALA A 56 -25.46 14.25 -36.83
C ALA A 56 -24.25 14.52 -37.70
N SER A 57 -23.21 13.76 -37.52
CA SER A 57 -22.56 13.06 -38.63
C SER A 57 -21.84 11.84 -38.12
N THR A 58 -21.95 10.74 -38.83
CA THR A 58 -21.07 9.57 -38.69
C THR A 58 -19.63 10.05 -38.87
N ASP A 59 -18.85 10.14 -37.76
CA ASP A 59 -17.46 10.50 -37.84
C ASP A 59 -16.62 9.22 -37.92
N VAL A 60 -16.19 8.90 -39.13
CA VAL A 60 -15.35 7.73 -39.39
C VAL A 60 -14.05 7.74 -38.57
N THR A 61 -13.54 8.92 -38.24
CA THR A 61 -12.33 9.06 -37.42
C THR A 61 -12.60 8.65 -35.99
N PHE A 62 -13.75 9.01 -35.44
CA PHE A 62 -14.13 8.61 -34.10
C PHE A 62 -14.32 7.08 -33.99
N ALA A 63 -15.07 6.49 -34.92
CA ALA A 63 -15.28 5.05 -34.97
C ALA A 63 -13.98 4.23 -35.15
N LYS A 64 -12.97 4.81 -35.82
CA LYS A 64 -11.64 4.19 -35.93
C LYS A 64 -10.83 4.26 -34.63
N ALA A 65 -11.04 5.30 -33.84
CA ALA A 65 -10.31 5.52 -32.60
C ALA A 65 -10.96 4.79 -31.40
N PHE A 66 -12.28 4.71 -31.40
CA PHE A 66 -13.03 4.19 -30.28
C PHE A 66 -14.38 3.63 -30.73
N ASP A 67 -14.68 2.41 -30.35
CA ASP A 67 -16.00 1.78 -30.58
C ASP A 67 -16.77 1.72 -29.27
N GLY A 68 -17.83 2.52 -29.17
CA GLY A 68 -18.66 2.61 -27.97
C GLY A 68 -19.23 3.99 -27.73
N TYR A 69 -19.32 4.37 -26.47
CA TYR A 69 -19.94 5.62 -26.03
C TYR A 69 -19.00 6.39 -25.15
N ILE A 70 -19.00 7.71 -25.29
CA ILE A 70 -18.33 8.65 -24.40
C ILE A 70 -19.41 9.52 -23.77
N GLY A 71 -19.56 9.44 -22.46
CA GLY A 71 -20.40 10.31 -21.65
C GLY A 71 -19.57 11.48 -21.10
N LEU A 72 -20.06 12.69 -21.30
CA LEU A 72 -19.43 13.91 -20.81
C LEU A 72 -20.39 14.66 -19.89
N ALA A 73 -19.99 14.93 -18.66
CA ALA A 73 -20.79 15.70 -17.71
C ALA A 73 -19.93 16.74 -17.00
N SER A 74 -20.54 17.82 -16.56
CA SER A 74 -19.87 18.79 -15.68
C SER A 74 -20.89 19.36 -14.69
N MET A 75 -20.43 19.67 -13.51
CA MET A 75 -21.24 20.31 -12.47
C MET A 75 -20.37 21.09 -11.49
N LYS A 76 -21.02 21.92 -10.70
CA LYS A 76 -20.43 22.53 -9.52
C LYS A 76 -20.79 21.66 -8.31
N ASP A 77 -19.77 21.20 -7.60
CA ASP A 77 -19.96 20.46 -6.36
C ASP A 77 -20.59 21.38 -5.31
N PRO A 78 -21.78 21.05 -4.79
CA PRO A 78 -22.47 21.89 -3.83
C PRO A 78 -21.78 21.99 -2.47
N GLU A 79 -20.97 21.00 -2.08
CA GLU A 79 -20.30 20.97 -0.79
C GLU A 79 -19.00 21.75 -0.82
N THR A 80 -18.20 21.58 -1.86
CA THR A 80 -16.88 22.19 -1.97
C THR A 80 -16.87 23.48 -2.79
N GLY A 81 -17.92 23.74 -3.57
CA GLY A 81 -18.01 24.85 -4.51
C GLY A 81 -17.08 24.73 -5.72
N ARG A 82 -16.38 23.61 -5.87
CA ARG A 82 -15.47 23.37 -6.99
C ARG A 82 -16.22 22.92 -8.23
N TYR A 83 -15.70 23.30 -9.39
CA TYR A 83 -16.18 22.72 -10.65
C TYR A 83 -15.48 21.40 -10.92
N TYR A 84 -16.22 20.41 -11.39
CA TYR A 84 -15.66 19.20 -11.92
C TYR A 84 -16.28 18.80 -13.26
N ALA A 85 -15.52 18.08 -14.04
CA ALA A 85 -15.95 17.49 -15.30
C ALA A 85 -15.64 16.00 -15.29
N LEU A 86 -16.56 15.20 -15.81
CA LEU A 86 -16.49 13.76 -15.86
C LEU A 86 -16.50 13.29 -17.31
N VAL A 87 -15.59 12.37 -17.64
CA VAL A 87 -15.61 11.61 -18.87
C VAL A 87 -15.77 10.13 -18.52
N GLN A 88 -16.76 9.49 -19.10
CA GLN A 88 -16.96 8.05 -19.01
C GLN A 88 -16.76 7.42 -20.38
N PHE A 89 -15.99 6.35 -20.44
CA PHE A 89 -15.75 5.56 -21.64
C PHE A 89 -16.46 4.21 -21.48
N LEU A 90 -17.40 3.92 -22.36
CA LEU A 90 -18.17 2.68 -22.40
C LEU A 90 -17.91 2.00 -23.73
N THR A 91 -17.15 0.91 -23.75
CA THR A 91 -16.92 0.13 -24.98
C THR A 91 -18.05 -0.86 -25.20
N SER A 92 -18.47 -1.03 -26.47
CA SER A 92 -19.50 -2.00 -26.85
C SER A 92 -18.99 -3.44 -26.79
N ASP A 93 -17.69 -3.63 -27.04
CA ASP A 93 -16.96 -4.88 -26.86
C ASP A 93 -15.67 -4.62 -26.07
N ASN A 94 -15.10 -5.65 -25.45
CA ASN A 94 -13.86 -5.58 -24.67
C ASN A 94 -12.62 -5.14 -25.48
N GLN A 95 -12.80 -4.59 -26.65
CA GLN A 95 -11.72 -4.15 -27.52
C GLN A 95 -11.93 -2.71 -27.96
N VAL A 96 -11.00 -1.87 -27.60
CA VAL A 96 -10.80 -0.59 -28.29
C VAL A 96 -10.31 -0.94 -29.68
N THR A 97 -11.17 -0.83 -30.68
CA THR A 97 -10.83 -1.14 -32.07
C THR A 97 -10.08 0.02 -32.71
N ASN A 98 -8.87 0.26 -32.23
CA ASN A 98 -7.91 1.06 -32.92
C ASN A 98 -7.18 0.18 -33.95
N LYS A 99 -7.90 -0.26 -34.98
CA LYS A 99 -7.36 -1.20 -36.00
C LYS A 99 -6.06 -0.73 -36.62
N ASP A 100 -5.86 0.57 -36.75
CA ASP A 100 -4.69 1.16 -37.36
C ASP A 100 -3.62 1.61 -36.33
N GLY A 101 -3.93 1.55 -35.02
CA GLY A 101 -3.01 1.96 -33.93
C GLY A 101 -2.68 3.46 -33.89
N HIS A 102 -3.19 4.24 -34.82
CA HIS A 102 -2.75 5.63 -35.03
C HIS A 102 -3.59 6.67 -34.29
N TYR A 103 -4.83 6.36 -33.99
CA TYR A 103 -5.73 7.28 -33.31
C TYR A 103 -5.75 7.03 -31.81
N LYS A 104 -5.72 8.11 -31.04
CA LYS A 104 -5.77 8.12 -29.58
C LYS A 104 -6.86 9.06 -29.11
N LEU A 105 -7.44 8.73 -27.98
CA LEU A 105 -8.27 9.67 -27.22
C LEU A 105 -7.37 10.49 -26.31
N GLY A 106 -7.60 11.79 -26.28
CA GLY A 106 -6.87 12.71 -25.41
C GLY A 106 -7.82 13.66 -24.71
N LEU A 107 -7.36 14.23 -23.62
CA LEU A 107 -8.06 15.27 -22.88
C LEU A 107 -7.26 16.57 -22.96
N LEU A 108 -7.96 17.67 -23.24
CA LEU A 108 -7.41 19.01 -23.15
C LEU A 108 -8.20 19.80 -22.11
N PHE A 109 -7.49 20.50 -21.27
CA PHE A 109 -8.06 21.39 -20.28
C PHE A 109 -7.69 22.82 -20.60
N LYS A 110 -8.67 23.72 -20.52
CA LYS A 110 -8.46 25.13 -20.72
C LYS A 110 -8.94 25.88 -19.48
N SER A 111 -7.99 26.51 -18.82
CA SER A 111 -8.31 27.40 -17.70
C SER A 111 -8.99 28.68 -18.17
N LYS A 112 -9.83 29.27 -17.36
CA LYS A 112 -10.41 30.61 -17.60
C LYS A 112 -9.51 31.72 -17.07
N GLU A 113 -8.71 31.42 -16.06
CA GLU A 113 -7.81 32.36 -15.41
C GLU A 113 -6.38 31.87 -15.42
N ALA A 114 -5.43 32.80 -15.48
CA ALA A 114 -4.01 32.48 -15.41
C ALA A 114 -3.67 31.90 -14.01
N GLY A 115 -2.89 30.80 -14.00
CA GLY A 115 -2.51 30.13 -12.75
C GLY A 115 -3.54 29.20 -12.16
N GLN A 116 -4.72 29.05 -12.77
CA GLN A 116 -5.72 28.06 -12.35
C GLN A 116 -5.16 26.64 -12.42
N ARG A 117 -5.29 25.90 -11.33
CA ARG A 117 -4.91 24.49 -11.27
C ARG A 117 -6.11 23.59 -11.52
N ILE A 118 -5.95 22.66 -12.44
CA ILE A 118 -6.92 21.61 -12.76
C ILE A 118 -6.23 20.28 -12.58
N ASP A 119 -6.79 19.42 -11.74
CA ASP A 119 -6.28 18.06 -11.52
C ASP A 119 -7.24 17.05 -12.17
N ALA A 120 -6.70 16.11 -12.92
CA ALA A 120 -7.45 15.06 -13.59
C ALA A 120 -6.99 13.67 -13.09
N TYR A 121 -7.95 12.84 -12.73
CA TYR A 121 -7.72 11.49 -12.22
C TYR A 121 -8.41 10.45 -13.08
N GLY A 122 -7.66 9.45 -13.51
CA GLY A 122 -8.19 8.29 -14.22
C GLY A 122 -8.57 7.17 -13.26
N ASP A 123 -9.55 6.37 -13.61
CA ASP A 123 -9.85 5.13 -12.92
C ASP A 123 -8.64 4.18 -13.03
N ALA A 124 -8.06 3.82 -11.89
CA ALA A 124 -6.80 3.08 -11.81
C ALA A 124 -6.83 1.69 -12.47
N GLN A 125 -8.00 1.13 -12.71
CA GLN A 125 -8.12 -0.20 -13.33
C GLN A 125 -8.19 -0.14 -14.86
N PHE A 126 -8.68 0.96 -15.43
CA PHE A 126 -9.08 1.01 -16.83
C PHE A 126 -8.51 2.20 -17.60
N VAL A 127 -7.91 3.17 -16.93
CA VAL A 127 -7.42 4.38 -17.57
C VAL A 127 -5.96 4.64 -17.20
N TYR A 128 -5.10 4.72 -18.22
CA TYR A 128 -3.71 5.13 -18.07
C TYR A 128 -3.49 6.38 -18.92
N PHE A 129 -2.88 7.39 -18.32
CA PHE A 129 -2.42 8.56 -19.06
C PHE A 129 -1.06 8.27 -19.69
N ASP A 130 -0.95 8.52 -21.00
CA ASP A 130 0.29 8.43 -21.75
C ASP A 130 0.32 9.53 -22.81
N ASN A 131 1.47 10.06 -23.11
CA ASN A 131 1.65 11.02 -24.19
C ASN A 131 2.17 10.39 -25.48
N TYR A 132 2.45 9.09 -25.50
CA TYR A 132 3.00 8.36 -26.64
C TYR A 132 4.22 9.06 -27.27
N ASP A 133 5.07 9.68 -26.39
CA ASP A 133 6.24 10.49 -26.76
C ASP A 133 5.94 11.74 -27.61
N ILE A 134 4.68 12.18 -27.65
CA ILE A 134 4.27 13.42 -28.30
C ILE A 134 4.51 14.59 -27.35
N LYS A 135 5.48 15.45 -27.66
CA LYS A 135 5.99 16.55 -26.80
C LYS A 135 4.94 17.54 -26.27
N LYS A 136 3.75 17.59 -26.85
CA LYS A 136 2.68 18.53 -26.47
C LYS A 136 1.71 17.97 -25.46
N PHE A 137 1.85 16.67 -25.11
CA PHE A 137 0.98 15.99 -24.17
C PHE A 137 1.78 15.54 -22.96
N ASP A 138 1.15 15.60 -21.80
CA ASP A 138 1.70 15.09 -20.56
C ASP A 138 1.47 13.56 -20.45
N LYS A 139 2.43 12.86 -19.86
CA LYS A 139 2.28 11.42 -19.55
C LYS A 139 1.35 11.16 -18.38
N GLY A 140 1.02 12.20 -17.66
CA GLY A 140 0.41 12.06 -16.35
C GLY A 140 1.41 11.60 -15.28
N SER A 141 0.92 11.41 -14.11
CA SER A 141 1.71 11.01 -12.93
C SER A 141 0.91 10.07 -12.07
N ARG A 142 1.60 9.22 -11.32
CA ARG A 142 1.00 8.43 -10.24
C ARG A 142 0.93 9.21 -8.92
N ASN A 143 1.59 10.38 -8.85
CA ASN A 143 1.53 11.26 -7.71
C ASN A 143 0.13 11.87 -7.60
N GLY A 144 -0.50 11.77 -6.42
CA GLY A 144 -1.88 12.20 -6.19
C GLY A 144 -2.94 11.12 -6.39
N SER A 145 -2.54 9.85 -6.57
CA SER A 145 -3.47 8.71 -6.77
C SER A 145 -4.04 8.11 -5.49
N ILE A 146 -3.89 8.77 -4.34
CA ILE A 146 -4.37 8.27 -3.05
C ILE A 146 -5.90 8.24 -3.00
N SER A 147 -6.46 7.12 -2.51
CA SER A 147 -7.89 7.01 -2.24
C SER A 147 -8.32 7.94 -1.10
N ASP A 148 -9.52 8.51 -1.23
CA ASP A 148 -10.16 9.40 -0.25
C ASP A 148 -10.21 8.80 1.16
N MET A 149 -10.54 7.51 1.29
CA MET A 149 -10.55 6.81 2.58
C MET A 149 -9.18 6.82 3.27
N ALA A 150 -8.10 6.75 2.52
CA ALA A 150 -6.74 6.81 3.05
C ALA A 150 -6.30 8.25 3.43
N CYS A 151 -7.05 9.27 3.00
CA CYS A 151 -6.78 10.68 3.28
C CYS A 151 -7.32 11.14 4.64
N ALA A 152 -8.12 10.34 5.33
CA ALA A 152 -8.71 10.71 6.62
C ALA A 152 -7.62 11.06 7.65
N LYS A 153 -7.96 11.94 8.59
CA LYS A 153 -7.08 12.26 9.73
C LYS A 153 -7.04 11.07 10.69
N ASN A 154 -5.91 10.90 11.37
CA ASN A 154 -5.69 9.82 12.36
C ASN A 154 -5.83 8.40 11.77
N VAL A 155 -5.56 8.26 10.48
CA VAL A 155 -5.45 6.99 9.76
C VAL A 155 -4.00 6.79 9.33
N ILE A 156 -3.50 5.57 9.45
CA ILE A 156 -2.20 5.17 8.92
C ILE A 156 -2.43 4.64 7.50
N SER A 157 -2.08 5.46 6.53
CA SER A 157 -2.12 5.08 5.11
C SER A 157 -0.94 4.17 4.78
N VAL A 158 -1.22 2.99 4.21
CA VAL A 158 -0.23 1.96 3.96
C VAL A 158 -0.05 1.73 2.47
N GLY A 159 1.16 1.94 1.99
CA GLY A 159 1.60 1.58 0.66
C GLY A 159 2.12 0.13 0.59
N SER A 160 2.45 -0.31 -0.60
CA SER A 160 2.85 -1.68 -0.88
C SER A 160 4.23 -1.77 -1.52
N TYR A 161 5.03 -2.75 -1.09
CA TYR A 161 6.24 -3.15 -1.79
C TYR A 161 6.26 -4.66 -2.06
N ASN A 162 7.08 -5.08 -3.03
CA ASN A 162 7.27 -6.48 -3.38
C ASN A 162 8.32 -7.13 -2.48
N VAL A 163 8.07 -8.34 -2.01
CA VAL A 163 9.00 -9.07 -1.11
C VAL A 163 9.67 -10.27 -1.76
N ARG A 164 9.18 -10.74 -2.90
CA ARG A 164 9.80 -11.83 -3.69
C ARG A 164 9.16 -11.95 -5.06
N LYS A 165 9.89 -12.56 -5.98
CA LYS A 165 9.42 -12.81 -7.35
C LYS A 165 8.76 -14.16 -7.54
N HIS A 166 9.12 -15.15 -6.72
CA HIS A 166 8.72 -16.54 -6.90
C HIS A 166 8.19 -17.13 -5.60
N TRP A 167 7.25 -18.04 -5.72
CA TRP A 167 6.67 -18.79 -4.59
C TRP A 167 6.33 -20.22 -5.00
N PRO A 168 6.61 -21.23 -4.13
CA PRO A 168 6.22 -22.59 -4.35
C PRO A 168 4.73 -22.79 -4.10
N CYS A 169 4.10 -23.70 -4.84
CA CYS A 169 2.72 -24.09 -4.65
C CYS A 169 2.57 -25.58 -4.35
N LEU A 170 1.38 -25.98 -3.93
CA LEU A 170 1.10 -27.36 -3.50
C LEU A 170 1.11 -28.37 -4.65
N ASP A 171 1.00 -27.94 -5.89
CA ASP A 171 1.17 -28.76 -7.09
C ASP A 171 2.63 -29.10 -7.39
N GLY A 172 3.57 -28.61 -6.58
CA GLY A 172 5.01 -28.85 -6.72
C GLY A 172 5.74 -27.88 -7.66
N TRP A 173 5.02 -26.96 -8.30
CA TRP A 173 5.64 -25.95 -9.15
C TRP A 173 5.98 -24.68 -8.39
N VAL A 174 6.95 -23.94 -8.94
CA VAL A 174 7.30 -22.60 -8.47
C VAL A 174 6.72 -21.59 -9.45
N TYR A 175 5.79 -20.80 -8.97
CA TYR A 175 5.18 -19.72 -9.73
C TYR A 175 5.87 -18.40 -9.44
N GLY A 176 5.64 -17.41 -10.28
CA GLY A 176 6.26 -16.11 -10.11
C GLY A 176 5.72 -15.05 -11.06
N TYR A 177 6.16 -13.84 -10.88
CA TYR A 177 5.89 -12.76 -11.82
C TYR A 177 6.83 -12.87 -13.02
N ASN A 178 6.25 -12.70 -14.19
CA ASN A 178 6.99 -12.77 -15.44
C ASN A 178 7.62 -11.40 -15.77
N VAL A 179 8.79 -11.45 -16.38
CA VAL A 179 9.35 -10.31 -17.08
C VAL A 179 8.64 -10.19 -18.42
N LYS A 180 7.84 -9.14 -18.60
CA LYS A 180 7.11 -8.90 -19.84
C LYS A 180 7.82 -7.82 -20.65
N ASN A 181 8.18 -8.12 -21.89
CA ASN A 181 8.93 -7.21 -22.78
C ASN A 181 10.23 -6.65 -22.17
N GLY A 182 10.94 -7.46 -21.39
CA GLY A 182 12.16 -7.04 -20.70
C GLY A 182 11.93 -6.16 -19.46
N ILE A 183 10.69 -5.89 -19.10
CA ILE A 183 10.33 -5.11 -17.93
C ILE A 183 9.91 -6.07 -16.80
N ASP A 184 10.62 -5.96 -15.68
CA ASP A 184 10.24 -6.58 -14.43
C ASP A 184 9.13 -5.73 -13.79
N GLU A 185 7.91 -6.25 -13.77
CA GLU A 185 6.78 -5.52 -13.22
C GLU A 185 6.79 -5.45 -11.68
N TYR A 186 7.51 -6.37 -11.05
CA TYR A 186 7.58 -6.50 -9.59
C TYR A 186 9.01 -6.79 -9.12
N PRO A 187 9.94 -5.83 -9.22
CA PRO A 187 11.29 -5.98 -8.72
C PRO A 187 11.30 -6.22 -7.20
N ASP A 188 12.17 -7.11 -6.75
CA ASP A 188 12.27 -7.42 -5.31
C ASP A 188 12.65 -6.19 -4.49
N GLY A 189 11.91 -5.99 -3.41
CA GLY A 189 12.14 -4.90 -2.47
C GLY A 189 11.68 -3.52 -2.93
N GLU A 190 11.16 -3.37 -4.16
CA GLU A 190 10.67 -2.10 -4.69
C GLU A 190 9.19 -1.88 -4.42
N ALA A 191 8.79 -0.60 -4.39
CA ALA A 191 7.38 -0.24 -4.28
C ALA A 191 6.59 -0.78 -5.48
N THR A 192 5.42 -1.34 -5.20
CA THR A 192 4.60 -1.95 -6.26
C THR A 192 3.99 -0.88 -7.16
N ARG A 193 3.81 -1.23 -8.44
CA ARG A 193 3.24 -0.32 -9.43
C ARG A 193 1.82 0.13 -9.12
N PHE A 194 1.06 -0.69 -8.40
CA PHE A 194 -0.30 -0.38 -7.99
C PHE A 194 -0.40 0.42 -6.69
N SER A 195 0.70 0.59 -5.95
CA SER A 195 0.68 1.37 -4.71
C SER A 195 0.49 2.85 -5.01
N SER A 196 -0.63 3.39 -4.56
CA SER A 196 -0.96 4.80 -4.69
C SER A 196 -0.11 5.65 -3.75
N TYR A 197 0.21 6.87 -4.18
CA TYR A 197 0.97 7.83 -3.39
C TYR A 197 0.71 9.27 -3.84
N GLY A 198 1.08 10.22 -3.02
CA GLY A 198 1.07 11.64 -3.40
C GLY A 198 0.87 12.59 -2.24
N THR A 199 0.94 13.88 -2.57
CA THR A 199 0.61 14.94 -1.63
C THR A 199 -0.86 15.31 -1.80
N ILE A 200 -1.63 15.19 -0.73
CA ILE A 200 -3.05 15.51 -0.72
C ILE A 200 -3.31 16.99 -0.44
N ALA A 201 -4.57 17.43 -0.56
CA ALA A 201 -4.94 18.85 -0.53
C ALA A 201 -4.56 19.60 0.78
N ASP A 202 -4.44 18.90 1.90
CA ASP A 202 -4.02 19.50 3.18
C ASP A 202 -2.49 19.52 3.38
N GLY A 203 -1.72 19.15 2.36
CA GLY A 203 -0.27 19.18 2.35
C GLY A 203 0.41 17.94 2.91
N ARG A 204 -0.34 16.95 3.43
CA ARG A 204 0.24 15.66 3.87
C ARG A 204 0.67 14.82 2.66
N SER A 205 1.83 14.20 2.79
CA SER A 205 2.29 13.19 1.82
C SER A 205 1.92 11.80 2.31
N LEU A 206 1.34 10.99 1.44
CA LEU A 206 0.88 9.63 1.70
C LEU A 206 1.45 8.66 0.66
N PRO A 207 1.66 7.38 0.99
CA PRO A 207 1.31 6.71 2.23
C PRO A 207 2.20 7.14 3.40
N ASN A 208 1.81 6.79 4.63
CA ASN A 208 2.65 7.04 5.80
C ASN A 208 3.81 6.04 5.90
N ILE A 209 3.61 4.83 5.39
CA ILE A 209 4.53 3.69 5.49
C ILE A 209 4.22 2.68 4.38
N CYS A 210 5.20 1.91 3.94
CA CYS A 210 5.00 0.77 3.05
C CYS A 210 5.19 -0.56 3.79
N ALA A 211 4.36 -1.56 3.43
CA ALA A 211 4.45 -2.91 3.95
C ALA A 211 4.36 -3.95 2.82
N PRO A 212 4.70 -5.21 3.08
CA PRO A 212 4.59 -6.28 2.09
C PRO A 212 3.18 -6.38 1.53
N GLY A 213 3.00 -6.14 0.23
CA GLY A 213 1.69 -6.18 -0.45
C GLY A 213 1.70 -6.89 -1.78
N ALA A 214 2.84 -7.43 -2.23
CA ALA A 214 2.93 -8.22 -3.45
C ALA A 214 3.82 -9.44 -3.28
N ALA A 215 3.44 -10.50 -3.94
CA ALA A 215 4.14 -11.78 -4.17
C ALA A 215 4.62 -12.54 -2.94
N ALA A 216 4.15 -12.25 -1.76
CA ALA A 216 4.58 -13.05 -0.61
C ALA A 216 3.69 -13.00 0.59
N ILE A 217 2.67 -12.25 0.53
CA ILE A 217 1.68 -12.31 1.58
C ILE A 217 0.78 -13.50 1.27
N ILE A 218 0.88 -14.47 2.13
CA ILE A 218 0.04 -15.65 2.08
C ILE A 218 -1.21 -15.33 2.89
N SER A 219 -2.32 -15.21 2.19
CA SER A 219 -3.63 -15.03 2.82
C SER A 219 -4.20 -16.39 3.18
N SER A 220 -4.80 -16.51 4.36
CA SER A 220 -5.60 -17.67 4.71
C SER A 220 -6.98 -17.51 4.07
N TYR A 221 -7.36 -18.47 3.27
CA TYR A 221 -8.73 -18.59 2.78
C TYR A 221 -9.48 -19.58 3.66
N ASN A 222 -10.70 -19.24 4.07
CA ASN A 222 -11.64 -20.23 4.57
C ASN A 222 -12.14 -21.11 3.41
N GLY A 223 -12.76 -22.25 3.67
CA GLY A 223 -13.21 -23.20 2.64
C GLY A 223 -14.05 -22.61 1.52
N TYR A 224 -14.62 -21.42 1.71
CA TYR A 224 -15.49 -20.75 0.75
C TYR A 224 -14.89 -20.56 -0.65
N PHE A 225 -13.58 -20.29 -0.76
CA PHE A 225 -12.93 -20.09 -2.06
C PHE A 225 -12.44 -21.39 -2.72
N VAL A 226 -12.32 -22.47 -1.98
CA VAL A 226 -11.74 -23.73 -2.47
C VAL A 226 -12.79 -24.79 -2.68
N ASP A 227 -13.90 -24.73 -1.94
CA ASP A 227 -15.02 -25.66 -2.06
C ASP A 227 -15.98 -25.32 -3.22
N ASP A 228 -15.75 -24.18 -3.89
CA ASP A 228 -16.48 -23.79 -5.09
C ASP A 228 -15.61 -24.01 -6.35
N PRO A 229 -15.87 -25.06 -7.14
CA PRO A 229 -15.14 -25.33 -8.38
C PRO A 229 -15.19 -24.18 -9.40
N ALA A 230 -16.20 -23.32 -9.32
CA ALA A 230 -16.35 -22.14 -10.19
C ALA A 230 -15.33 -21.04 -9.87
N ASN A 231 -14.80 -20.98 -8.66
CA ASN A 231 -13.79 -19.99 -8.23
C ASN A 231 -12.35 -20.43 -8.53
N GLY A 232 -12.12 -21.62 -9.05
CA GLY A 232 -10.87 -22.00 -9.72
C GLY A 232 -9.59 -21.97 -8.89
N VAL A 233 -9.66 -21.97 -7.55
CA VAL A 233 -8.46 -22.06 -6.71
C VAL A 233 -8.04 -23.52 -6.67
N THR A 234 -7.03 -23.83 -7.45
CA THR A 234 -6.39 -25.16 -7.52
C THR A 234 -5.13 -25.20 -6.67
N ASP A 235 -4.54 -26.37 -6.50
CA ASP A 235 -3.23 -26.52 -5.82
C ASP A 235 -2.13 -25.65 -6.47
N ALA A 236 -2.29 -25.25 -7.73
CA ALA A 236 -1.44 -24.29 -8.43
C ALA A 236 -1.49 -22.86 -7.82
N GLY A 237 -2.58 -22.49 -7.16
CA GLY A 237 -2.72 -21.19 -6.48
C GLY A 237 -2.47 -21.25 -4.97
N LEU A 238 -2.26 -22.45 -4.40
CA LEU A 238 -2.15 -22.65 -2.96
C LEU A 238 -0.70 -22.88 -2.53
N GLN A 239 -0.29 -22.23 -1.46
CA GLN A 239 1.00 -22.44 -0.80
C GLN A 239 0.90 -23.38 0.40
N GLY A 240 -0.27 -23.57 0.95
CA GLY A 240 -0.47 -24.43 2.10
C GLY A 240 -1.93 -24.74 2.36
N LYS A 241 -2.16 -25.85 3.05
CA LYS A 241 -3.47 -26.26 3.58
C LYS A 241 -3.31 -26.90 4.95
N LEU A 242 -4.24 -26.62 5.85
CA LEU A 242 -4.28 -27.19 7.20
C LEU A 242 -5.69 -27.66 7.49
N LYS A 243 -5.84 -28.96 7.82
CA LYS A 243 -7.09 -29.52 8.29
C LYS A 243 -7.18 -29.44 9.82
N LYS A 244 -8.25 -28.83 10.33
CA LYS A 244 -8.55 -28.76 11.77
C LYS A 244 -10.00 -29.17 11.99
N GLY A 245 -10.22 -30.36 12.56
CA GLY A 245 -11.55 -30.96 12.65
C GLY A 245 -12.14 -31.21 11.25
N ASN A 246 -13.35 -30.74 11.03
CA ASN A 246 -14.04 -30.85 9.74
C ASN A 246 -13.77 -29.67 8.78
N LYS A 247 -12.88 -28.75 9.16
CA LYS A 247 -12.56 -27.56 8.35
C LYS A 247 -11.15 -27.67 7.78
N THR A 248 -10.99 -27.21 6.53
CA THR A 248 -9.69 -27.03 5.89
C THR A 248 -9.43 -25.55 5.67
N TYR A 249 -8.28 -25.09 6.11
CA TYR A 249 -7.80 -23.73 5.94
C TYR A 249 -6.72 -23.73 4.85
N TYR A 250 -6.72 -22.70 4.04
CA TYR A 250 -5.83 -22.60 2.88
C TYR A 250 -5.04 -21.29 2.93
N TRP A 251 -3.84 -21.35 2.40
CA TRP A 251 -3.00 -20.16 2.17
C TRP A 251 -2.76 -20.04 0.68
N ALA A 252 -3.00 -18.84 0.17
CA ALA A 252 -2.78 -18.54 -1.24
C ALA A 252 -2.01 -17.23 -1.40
N GLN A 253 -1.22 -17.14 -2.45
CA GLN A 253 -0.59 -15.90 -2.83
C GLN A 253 -1.65 -14.91 -3.32
N THR A 254 -1.48 -13.67 -2.93
CA THR A 254 -2.30 -12.56 -3.41
C THR A 254 -1.46 -11.27 -3.45
N LEU A 255 -2.03 -10.21 -4.00
CA LEU A 255 -1.37 -8.92 -4.10
C LEU A 255 -2.37 -7.78 -3.88
N GLY A 256 -1.87 -6.64 -3.47
CA GLY A 256 -2.64 -5.42 -3.22
C GLY A 256 -2.18 -4.69 -1.96
N THR A 257 -2.42 -3.39 -1.89
CA THR A 257 -2.29 -2.64 -0.64
C THR A 257 -3.24 -3.16 0.43
N SER A 258 -4.33 -3.82 0.00
CA SER A 258 -5.23 -4.60 0.87
C SER A 258 -4.52 -5.71 1.65
N MET A 259 -3.37 -6.20 1.17
CA MET A 259 -2.53 -7.20 1.86
C MET A 259 -1.47 -6.54 2.73
N ALA A 260 -0.97 -5.38 2.34
CA ALA A 260 -0.01 -4.61 3.12
C ALA A 260 -0.63 -4.05 4.41
N THR A 261 -1.85 -3.57 4.32
CA THR A 261 -2.57 -2.95 5.46
C THR A 261 -2.72 -3.89 6.66
N PRO A 262 -3.18 -5.16 6.54
CA PRO A 262 -3.30 -6.05 7.68
C PRO A 262 -1.96 -6.46 8.29
N VAL A 263 -0.85 -6.42 7.56
CA VAL A 263 0.49 -6.62 8.13
C VAL A 263 0.79 -5.53 9.16
N VAL A 264 0.52 -4.28 8.81
CA VAL A 264 0.67 -3.14 9.72
C VAL A 264 -0.33 -3.22 10.86
N ALA A 265 -1.60 -3.43 10.57
CA ALA A 265 -2.66 -3.50 11.58
C ALA A 265 -2.46 -4.63 12.60
N GLY A 266 -2.11 -5.83 12.14
CA GLY A 266 -1.82 -6.96 13.01
C GLY A 266 -0.59 -6.73 13.90
N SER A 267 0.44 -6.07 13.36
CA SER A 267 1.63 -5.70 14.14
C SER A 267 1.30 -4.64 15.19
N ILE A 268 0.50 -3.64 14.84
CA ILE A 268 0.04 -2.62 15.80
C ILE A 268 -0.83 -3.26 16.89
N ALA A 269 -1.64 -4.26 16.56
CA ALA A 269 -2.40 -5.01 17.58
C ALA A 269 -1.48 -5.69 18.59
N LEU A 270 -0.34 -6.24 18.17
CA LEU A 270 0.68 -6.77 19.09
C LEU A 270 1.34 -5.66 19.93
N TRP A 271 1.57 -4.49 19.35
CA TRP A 271 2.08 -3.33 20.09
C TRP A 271 1.08 -2.87 21.16
N LEU A 272 -0.20 -2.83 20.81
CA LEU A 272 -1.29 -2.51 21.75
C LEU A 272 -1.46 -3.59 22.83
N GLN A 273 -1.23 -4.84 22.49
CA GLN A 273 -1.20 -5.91 23.50
C GLN A 273 -0.07 -5.71 24.51
N ALA A 274 1.11 -5.24 24.04
CA ALA A 274 2.22 -4.90 24.91
C ALA A 274 1.95 -3.61 25.72
N ASN A 275 1.39 -2.59 25.09
CA ASN A 275 1.02 -1.32 25.73
C ASN A 275 -0.36 -0.84 25.28
N PRO A 276 -1.43 -1.16 26.03
CA PRO A 276 -2.80 -0.75 25.70
C PRO A 276 -3.05 0.75 25.78
N LYS A 277 -2.10 1.55 26.26
CA LYS A 277 -2.22 3.00 26.39
C LYS A 277 -1.72 3.77 25.17
N LEU A 278 -1.17 3.09 24.17
CA LEU A 278 -0.70 3.72 22.94
C LEU A 278 -1.86 4.44 22.23
N LYS A 279 -1.62 5.68 21.84
CA LYS A 279 -2.51 6.47 21.01
C LYS A 279 -2.01 6.49 19.56
N TYR A 280 -2.81 7.02 18.66
CA TYR A 280 -2.44 7.17 17.25
C TYR A 280 -1.08 7.85 17.10
N GLU A 281 -0.85 8.95 17.80
CA GLU A 281 0.38 9.73 17.71
C GLU A 281 1.63 8.92 18.13
N ASP A 282 1.49 8.06 19.15
CA ASP A 282 2.56 7.18 19.61
C ASP A 282 2.88 6.13 18.55
N VAL A 283 1.84 5.47 18.02
CA VAL A 283 1.99 4.48 16.95
C VAL A 283 2.62 5.10 15.71
N PHE A 284 2.15 6.27 15.30
CA PHE A 284 2.68 6.97 14.15
C PHE A 284 4.16 7.35 14.32
N ARG A 285 4.51 7.89 15.48
CA ARG A 285 5.90 8.23 15.84
C ARG A 285 6.81 6.99 15.85
N ILE A 286 6.33 5.87 16.40
CA ILE A 286 7.08 4.61 16.44
C ILE A 286 7.30 4.10 15.01
N ILE A 287 6.28 4.12 14.17
CA ILE A 287 6.41 3.76 12.75
C ILE A 287 7.49 4.59 12.07
N GLN A 288 7.44 5.91 12.20
CA GLN A 288 8.43 6.80 11.59
C GLN A 288 9.85 6.55 12.10
N LYS A 289 10.00 6.27 13.39
CA LYS A 289 11.30 6.04 14.02
C LYS A 289 11.94 4.72 13.62
N THR A 290 11.12 3.68 13.41
CA THR A 290 11.60 2.30 13.21
C THR A 290 11.51 1.81 11.77
N ALA A 291 11.00 2.63 10.86
CA ALA A 291 10.92 2.31 9.44
C ALA A 291 12.33 2.05 8.86
N VAL A 292 12.44 1.02 8.04
CA VAL A 292 13.68 0.67 7.34
C VAL A 292 13.81 1.51 6.08
N LYS A 293 14.97 2.15 5.94
CA LYS A 293 15.36 2.93 4.75
C LYS A 293 16.54 2.24 4.09
N ASP A 294 16.25 1.16 3.38
CA ASP A 294 17.26 0.44 2.60
C ASP A 294 17.53 1.12 1.24
N ASP A 295 18.42 0.53 0.47
CA ASP A 295 18.81 1.02 -0.86
C ASP A 295 17.63 1.24 -1.79
N LYS A 296 16.59 0.37 -1.73
CA LYS A 296 15.41 0.50 -2.56
C LYS A 296 14.57 1.70 -2.17
N VAL A 297 14.41 1.94 -0.88
CA VAL A 297 13.70 3.13 -0.37
C VAL A 297 14.43 4.42 -0.74
N LEU A 298 15.77 4.41 -0.71
CA LEU A 298 16.57 5.61 -0.91
C LEU A 298 16.78 5.96 -2.40
N HIS A 299 16.77 4.97 -3.28
CA HIS A 299 17.25 5.14 -4.66
C HIS A 299 16.26 4.69 -5.74
N THR A 300 15.06 4.21 -5.40
CA THR A 300 14.07 3.78 -6.39
C THR A 300 12.76 4.55 -6.28
N GLY A 301 12.26 4.99 -7.42
CA GLY A 301 10.96 5.67 -7.52
C GLY A 301 10.93 7.08 -6.92
N ASP A 302 9.72 7.55 -6.68
CA ASP A 302 9.48 8.84 -6.01
C ASP A 302 9.61 8.64 -4.49
N PRO A 303 10.39 9.47 -3.77
CA PRO A 303 10.51 9.38 -2.31
C PRO A 303 9.18 9.41 -1.57
N VAL A 304 8.19 10.14 -2.06
CA VAL A 304 6.83 10.20 -1.47
C VAL A 304 6.14 8.83 -1.47
N GLN A 305 6.46 7.98 -2.45
CA GLN A 305 5.88 6.65 -2.59
C GLN A 305 6.14 5.73 -1.38
N TRP A 306 7.20 5.99 -0.64
CA TRP A 306 7.61 5.16 0.49
C TRP A 306 7.10 5.64 1.86
N GLY A 307 6.66 6.91 1.96
CA GLY A 307 6.38 7.51 3.24
C GLY A 307 7.61 7.50 4.15
N ALA A 308 7.49 6.95 5.35
CA ALA A 308 8.63 6.79 6.25
C ALA A 308 9.63 5.70 5.82
N GLY A 309 9.23 4.80 4.91
CA GLY A 309 10.04 3.65 4.46
C GLY A 309 9.30 2.32 4.54
N LYS A 310 10.02 1.22 4.78
CA LYS A 310 9.45 -0.11 4.98
C LYS A 310 9.09 -0.33 6.44
N PHE A 311 7.90 -0.81 6.68
CA PHE A 311 7.39 -1.10 8.02
C PHE A 311 8.21 -2.18 8.73
N ASN A 312 8.57 -1.94 9.99
CA ASN A 312 9.34 -2.86 10.82
C ASN A 312 8.57 -3.20 12.10
N ALA A 313 7.84 -4.30 12.05
CA ALA A 313 7.02 -4.79 13.17
C ALA A 313 7.85 -5.07 14.43
N TYR A 314 9.03 -5.66 14.26
CA TYR A 314 9.89 -6.09 15.35
C TYR A 314 10.56 -4.93 16.07
N ASP A 315 11.17 -4.01 15.32
CA ASP A 315 11.81 -2.84 15.93
C ASP A 315 10.76 -1.89 16.53
N GLY A 316 9.56 -1.81 15.92
CA GLY A 316 8.44 -1.10 16.53
C GLY A 316 8.03 -1.69 17.87
N LEU A 317 7.90 -3.02 17.97
CA LEU A 317 7.61 -3.66 19.25
C LEU A 317 8.73 -3.43 20.28
N LYS A 318 9.98 -3.51 19.87
CA LYS A 318 11.10 -3.17 20.77
C LYS A 318 11.03 -1.74 21.30
N GLU A 319 10.65 -0.80 20.43
CA GLU A 319 10.49 0.59 20.83
C GLU A 319 9.36 0.77 21.85
N VAL A 320 8.20 0.12 21.61
CA VAL A 320 7.10 0.11 22.60
C VAL A 320 7.58 -0.40 23.96
N LEU A 321 8.27 -1.52 23.97
CA LEU A 321 8.77 -2.12 25.21
C LEU A 321 9.82 -1.25 25.88
N ARG A 322 10.69 -0.59 25.09
CA ARG A 322 11.68 0.35 25.60
C ARG A 322 11.04 1.56 26.26
N GLU A 323 10.01 2.13 25.64
CA GLU A 323 9.31 3.29 26.21
C GLU A 323 8.53 2.92 27.48
N MET A 324 7.94 1.74 27.52
CA MET A 324 7.32 1.23 28.76
C MET A 324 8.34 1.08 29.89
N ALA A 325 9.53 0.57 29.57
CA ALA A 325 10.59 0.40 30.56
C ALA A 325 11.12 1.76 31.05
N ALA A 326 11.17 2.77 30.19
CA ALA A 326 11.58 4.12 30.56
C ALA A 326 10.53 4.88 31.39
N GLY A 327 9.24 4.54 31.26
CA GLY A 327 8.14 5.09 32.06
C GLY A 327 7.95 4.45 33.44
N ILE A 328 8.73 3.42 33.78
CA ILE A 328 8.74 2.84 35.13
C ILE A 328 9.70 3.70 35.97
N ASP A 329 9.15 4.60 36.76
CA ASP A 329 9.92 5.46 37.69
C ASP A 329 10.85 4.62 38.58
N GLY A 330 12.15 4.92 38.51
CA GLY A 330 13.17 4.36 39.38
C GLY A 330 14.26 3.52 38.71
N VAL A 331 14.14 3.18 37.43
CA VAL A 331 15.24 2.50 36.72
C VAL A 331 16.12 3.55 36.05
N LYS A 332 17.20 3.95 36.69
CA LYS A 332 18.26 4.71 36.03
C LYS A 332 18.83 3.82 34.92
N THR A 333 18.59 4.17 33.68
CA THR A 333 19.21 3.54 32.52
C THR A 333 20.71 3.69 32.64
N VAL A 334 21.44 2.58 32.70
CA VAL A 334 22.88 2.57 32.49
C VAL A 334 23.08 2.91 31.01
N ALA A 335 23.61 4.12 30.80
CA ALA A 335 23.87 4.66 29.44
C ALA A 335 25.23 4.12 28.92
N GLU A 336 25.37 2.81 28.84
CA GLU A 336 26.43 2.18 28.05
C GLU A 336 25.92 0.83 27.52
N LYS A 337 26.22 0.57 26.26
CA LYS A 337 25.91 -0.65 25.52
C LYS A 337 26.66 -1.87 26.05
N THR A 338 26.40 -2.29 27.26
CA THR A 338 26.93 -3.56 27.74
C THR A 338 25.96 -4.67 27.34
N GLU A 339 26.35 -5.50 26.39
CA GLU A 339 25.55 -6.67 26.02
C GLU A 339 25.49 -7.67 27.20
N PRO A 340 24.29 -8.13 27.60
CA PRO A 340 24.19 -9.13 28.63
C PRO A 340 24.79 -10.45 28.15
N LEU A 341 25.61 -11.07 28.94
CA LEU A 341 26.03 -12.46 28.75
C LEU A 341 24.97 -13.36 29.41
N ILE A 342 24.42 -14.29 28.66
CA ILE A 342 23.47 -15.27 29.19
C ILE A 342 24.10 -16.66 29.08
N THR A 343 24.20 -17.34 30.19
CA THR A 343 24.82 -18.67 30.27
C THR A 343 23.84 -19.64 30.90
N MET A 344 23.56 -20.77 30.24
CA MET A 344 22.79 -21.85 30.86
C MET A 344 23.57 -22.44 32.03
N THR A 345 22.95 -22.47 33.18
CA THR A 345 23.50 -23.05 34.42
C THR A 345 22.97 -24.44 34.74
N GLY A 346 21.97 -24.88 33.94
CA GLY A 346 21.34 -26.20 34.00
C GLY A 346 20.35 -26.35 32.85
N GLU A 347 19.66 -27.50 32.76
CA GLU A 347 18.68 -27.73 31.67
C GLU A 347 17.56 -26.70 31.66
N ARG A 348 17.19 -26.20 32.82
CA ARG A 348 16.07 -25.25 33.03
C ARG A 348 16.45 -24.10 33.95
N SER A 349 17.70 -23.67 33.91
CA SER A 349 18.19 -22.50 34.64
C SER A 349 19.25 -21.77 33.82
N PHE A 350 19.32 -20.46 33.98
CA PHE A 350 20.31 -19.65 33.31
C PHE A 350 20.73 -18.46 34.17
N ARG A 351 21.93 -17.97 33.95
CA ARG A 351 22.46 -16.78 34.55
C ARG A 351 22.55 -15.66 33.53
N VAL A 352 22.15 -14.48 33.93
CA VAL A 352 22.34 -13.24 33.20
C VAL A 352 23.41 -12.42 33.89
N PHE A 353 24.45 -12.05 33.14
CA PHE A 353 25.52 -11.18 33.64
C PHE A 353 25.54 -9.89 32.81
N LEU A 354 25.55 -8.74 33.47
CA LEU A 354 25.60 -7.42 32.88
C LEU A 354 26.76 -6.64 33.49
N ALA A 355 27.91 -6.68 32.83
CA ALA A 355 29.13 -6.14 33.37
C ALA A 355 29.04 -4.67 33.85
N GLY A 356 29.45 -4.42 35.09
CA GLY A 356 29.48 -3.08 35.69
C GLY A 356 28.10 -2.56 36.14
N ALA A 357 27.02 -3.34 36.05
CA ALA A 357 25.73 -2.92 36.55
C ALA A 357 25.70 -3.01 38.08
N LYS A 358 25.21 -1.95 38.74
CA LYS A 358 24.92 -1.98 40.17
C LYS A 358 23.53 -2.57 40.45
N GLN A 359 22.65 -2.44 39.49
CA GLN A 359 21.30 -3.04 39.47
C GLN A 359 20.76 -3.04 38.04
N PHE A 360 19.93 -4.00 37.71
CA PHE A 360 19.24 -4.05 36.41
C PHE A 360 17.88 -4.75 36.51
N GLY A 361 16.97 -4.38 35.63
CA GLY A 361 15.70 -5.08 35.44
C GLY A 361 15.85 -6.22 34.43
N LEU A 362 15.35 -7.39 34.76
CA LEU A 362 15.32 -8.56 33.92
C LEU A 362 13.87 -8.96 33.64
N ARG A 363 13.53 -9.19 32.39
CA ARG A 363 12.23 -9.68 31.97
C ARG A 363 12.41 -10.82 30.96
N VAL A 364 11.54 -11.80 31.02
CA VAL A 364 11.53 -12.92 30.07
C VAL A 364 10.14 -13.09 29.48
N TYR A 365 10.10 -13.24 28.18
CA TYR A 365 8.86 -13.39 27.44
C TYR A 365 8.88 -14.67 26.62
N THR A 366 7.71 -15.24 26.37
CA THR A 366 7.52 -16.25 25.33
C THR A 366 7.69 -15.58 23.95
N VAL A 367 7.82 -16.39 22.90
CA VAL A 367 7.81 -15.86 21.51
C VAL A 367 6.47 -15.23 21.13
N SER A 368 5.39 -15.53 21.82
CA SER A 368 4.09 -14.88 21.68
C SER A 368 3.97 -13.55 22.44
N GLY A 369 5.05 -13.10 23.10
CA GLY A 369 5.09 -11.84 23.85
C GLY A 369 4.54 -11.90 25.27
N GLN A 370 4.14 -13.09 25.77
CA GLN A 370 3.67 -13.23 27.14
C GLN A 370 4.84 -13.11 28.12
N LEU A 371 4.72 -12.24 29.12
CA LEU A 371 5.68 -12.11 30.20
C LEU A 371 5.60 -13.35 31.10
N VAL A 372 6.70 -14.10 31.25
CA VAL A 372 6.80 -15.30 32.09
C VAL A 372 7.67 -15.09 33.33
N HIS A 373 8.53 -14.07 33.31
CA HIS A 373 9.38 -13.74 34.44
C HIS A 373 9.74 -12.26 34.45
N ALA A 374 9.75 -11.64 35.62
CA ALA A 374 10.27 -10.30 35.84
C ALA A 374 10.95 -10.23 37.20
N GLN A 375 12.15 -9.66 37.22
CA GLN A 375 12.98 -9.58 38.41
C GLN A 375 13.77 -8.27 38.40
N GLN A 376 13.87 -7.62 39.54
CA GLN A 376 14.82 -6.55 39.77
C GLN A 376 16.08 -7.15 40.39
N CYS A 377 17.20 -6.96 39.73
CA CYS A 377 18.49 -7.55 40.12
C CYS A 377 19.37 -6.49 40.79
N VAL A 378 20.02 -6.87 41.87
CA VAL A 378 21.00 -6.05 42.57
C VAL A 378 22.38 -6.69 42.31
N GLY A 379 23.33 -5.87 41.84
CA GLY A 379 24.62 -6.36 41.36
C GLY A 379 24.61 -6.50 39.82
N ASP A 380 25.61 -7.18 39.31
CA ASP A 380 25.84 -7.36 37.88
C ASP A 380 25.46 -8.75 37.33
N GLU A 381 24.95 -9.63 38.22
CA GLU A 381 24.42 -10.94 37.78
C GLU A 381 23.09 -11.31 38.44
N ALA A 382 22.36 -12.19 37.76
CA ALA A 382 21.12 -12.74 38.27
C ALA A 382 20.89 -14.17 37.75
N ASP A 383 20.52 -15.05 38.64
CA ASP A 383 20.09 -16.42 38.30
C ASP A 383 18.58 -16.49 38.10
N VAL A 384 18.18 -17.20 37.04
CA VAL A 384 16.77 -17.43 36.70
C VAL A 384 16.50 -18.93 36.67
N ASN A 385 15.48 -19.35 37.45
CA ASN A 385 14.98 -20.69 37.41
C ASN A 385 13.75 -20.79 36.52
N ALA A 386 13.86 -21.53 35.43
CA ALA A 386 12.83 -21.75 34.44
C ALA A 386 12.15 -23.14 34.59
N ALA A 387 12.26 -23.81 35.75
CA ALA A 387 11.74 -25.16 35.93
C ALA A 387 10.22 -25.30 35.73
N SER A 388 9.49 -24.22 36.01
CA SER A 388 8.02 -24.18 35.82
C SER A 388 7.59 -23.74 34.40
N TRP A 389 8.52 -23.39 33.53
CA TRP A 389 8.18 -22.93 32.19
C TRP A 389 8.01 -24.09 31.22
N GLY A 390 7.22 -23.91 30.16
CA GLY A 390 7.12 -24.90 29.10
C GLY A 390 8.43 -24.99 28.30
N LYS A 391 8.63 -26.12 27.61
CA LYS A 391 9.71 -26.22 26.61
C LYS A 391 9.47 -25.22 25.50
N GLY A 392 10.51 -24.51 25.04
CA GLY A 392 10.36 -23.54 23.97
C GLY A 392 11.42 -22.47 23.95
N VAL A 393 11.20 -21.51 23.05
CA VAL A 393 12.06 -20.33 22.88
C VAL A 393 11.54 -19.18 23.73
N TYR A 394 12.44 -18.50 24.41
CA TYR A 394 12.15 -17.36 25.26
C TYR A 394 13.06 -16.18 24.90
N LEU A 395 12.55 -14.98 25.09
CA LEU A 395 13.26 -13.73 24.89
C LEU A 395 13.61 -13.12 26.25
N VAL A 396 14.87 -13.06 26.55
CA VAL A 396 15.40 -12.44 27.78
C VAL A 396 15.75 -10.99 27.48
N GLN A 397 15.05 -10.07 28.11
CA GLN A 397 15.27 -8.64 28.00
C GLN A 397 15.91 -8.11 29.30
N VAL A 398 17.02 -7.38 29.15
CA VAL A 398 17.69 -6.69 30.24
C VAL A 398 17.50 -5.19 30.08
N ALA A 399 17.45 -4.45 31.19
CA ALA A 399 17.29 -3.00 31.18
C ALA A 399 18.31 -2.34 30.24
N GLY A 400 17.81 -1.48 29.34
CA GLY A 400 18.63 -0.85 28.28
C GLY A 400 18.33 -1.38 26.87
N GLY A 401 17.44 -2.38 26.70
CA GLY A 401 16.85 -2.73 25.41
C GLY A 401 17.56 -3.83 24.64
N VAL A 402 18.56 -4.49 25.18
CA VAL A 402 19.16 -5.67 24.52
C VAL A 402 18.36 -6.91 24.90
N SER A 403 17.86 -7.62 23.88
CA SER A 403 17.15 -8.89 24.08
C SER A 403 17.97 -10.02 23.48
N LYS A 404 18.13 -11.11 24.24
CA LYS A 404 18.74 -12.35 23.77
C LYS A 404 17.76 -13.51 23.81
N ARG A 405 17.89 -14.40 22.84
CA ARG A 405 17.07 -15.60 22.74
C ARG A 405 17.71 -16.74 23.54
N ILE A 406 16.90 -17.46 24.32
CA ILE A 406 17.28 -18.73 24.96
C ILE A 406 16.30 -19.83 24.58
N ILE A 407 16.75 -21.08 24.75
CA ILE A 407 15.92 -22.27 24.51
C ILE A 407 15.86 -23.05 25.82
N ILE A 408 14.66 -23.36 26.30
CA ILE A 408 14.40 -24.25 27.42
C ILE A 408 13.94 -25.60 26.88
N TYR A 409 14.63 -26.67 27.25
CA TYR A 409 14.40 -28.04 26.77
C TYR A 409 13.50 -28.86 27.69
#